data_ea63de87d7c818c42656cd3506a0bb9d
#
_entry.id   ea63de87d7c818c42656cd3506a0bb9d
#
_cell.length_a   1.000
_cell.length_b   1.000
_cell.length_c   1.000
_cell.angle_alpha   90.00
_cell.angle_beta   90.00
_cell.angle_gamma   90.00
#
_symmetry.space_group_name_H-M   'P 1'
#
loop_
_entity.id
_entity.type
_entity.pdbx_description
1 polymer ?
#
loop_
_entity_poly.entity_id
_entity_poly.type
_entity_poly.pdbx_seq_one_letter_code
_entity_poly.pdbx_strand_id
1 'polypeptide(L)'
;WPRNKRRGNMLNSNKWQQGFSTLAEAGYSFDLQCNPHQYKQAAEIFQRNPAIPVILNHLGTPKRNDLLEGEKYWEGLQALASLEQVSIKLSMLTYPNKQWHEDSLIKETINKVIDLFGFNRCIFASNYPVEKLEGWDAQSMYREFQRLVDHLSLEEQEALFALNAMRIYRA
;
A
#
# COMPACT_ATOMS: atom_id res chain seq x y z
N TRP A 1 -6.01 13.62 -2.71
CA TRP A 1 -6.84 12.76 -2.73
C TRP A 1 -7.97 12.75 -3.75
N PRO A 2 -8.81 11.72 -3.74
CA PRO A 2 -9.67 11.37 -4.86
C PRO A 2 -10.65 12.46 -5.27
N ARG A 3 -10.76 13.49 -4.50
CA ARG A 3 -11.86 14.45 -4.61
C ARG A 3 -11.47 15.73 -5.32
N ASN A 4 -10.27 15.80 -5.83
CA ASN A 4 -9.93 16.96 -6.65
C ASN A 4 -10.46 16.75 -8.08
N LYS A 5 -11.78 16.81 -8.22
CA LYS A 5 -12.48 16.74 -9.52
C LYS A 5 -11.92 17.71 -10.56
N ARG A 6 -11.23 18.77 -10.10
CA ARG A 6 -10.61 19.77 -10.99
C ARG A 6 -9.38 19.27 -11.73
N ARG A 7 -8.65 18.28 -11.18
CA ARG A 7 -7.41 17.76 -11.79
C ARG A 7 -7.60 16.50 -12.62
N GLY A 8 -8.77 15.87 -12.54
CA GLY A 8 -9.05 14.61 -13.23
C GLY A 8 -8.12 13.46 -12.80
N ASN A 9 -8.01 12.44 -13.65
CA ASN A 9 -7.08 11.32 -13.43
C ASN A 9 -5.69 11.71 -13.96
N MET A 10 -4.75 11.97 -13.07
CA MET A 10 -3.38 12.36 -13.42
C MET A 10 -2.65 11.26 -14.20
N LEU A 11 -2.99 9.99 -14.01
CA LEU A 11 -2.40 8.88 -14.75
C LEU A 11 -2.67 8.97 -16.27
N ASN A 12 -3.71 9.72 -16.70
CA ASN A 12 -4.00 9.99 -18.12
C ASN A 12 -3.12 11.10 -18.71
N SER A 13 -2.37 11.82 -17.89
CA SER A 13 -1.57 12.95 -18.36
C SER A 13 -0.23 12.48 -18.92
N ASN A 14 0.02 12.71 -20.21
CA ASN A 14 1.31 12.45 -20.84
C ASN A 14 2.46 13.17 -20.12
N LYS A 15 2.22 14.43 -19.70
CA LYS A 15 3.22 15.21 -18.95
C LYS A 15 3.56 14.55 -17.61
N TRP A 16 2.55 14.01 -16.92
CA TRP A 16 2.77 13.28 -15.67
C TRP A 16 3.57 11.98 -15.92
N GLN A 17 3.20 11.20 -16.95
CA GLN A 17 3.91 9.95 -17.30
C GLN A 17 5.37 10.23 -17.71
N GLN A 18 5.61 11.28 -18.47
CA GLN A 18 6.98 11.70 -18.80
C GLN A 18 7.76 12.10 -17.53
N GLY A 19 7.18 12.90 -16.64
CA GLY A 19 7.81 13.25 -15.37
C GLY A 19 8.05 12.04 -14.46
N PHE A 20 7.15 11.06 -14.45
CA PHE A 20 7.35 9.82 -13.73
C PHE A 20 8.57 9.05 -14.26
N SER A 21 8.71 8.93 -15.57
CA SER A 21 9.83 8.20 -16.19
C SER A 21 11.21 8.79 -15.84
N THR A 22 11.31 10.10 -15.58
CA THR A 22 12.58 10.73 -15.19
C THR A 22 13.06 10.34 -13.78
N LEU A 23 12.20 9.77 -12.94
CA LEU A 23 12.59 9.31 -11.61
C LEU A 23 13.64 8.18 -11.67
N ALA A 24 13.65 7.39 -12.74
CA ALA A 24 14.65 6.34 -12.94
C ALA A 24 16.08 6.91 -13.02
N GLU A 25 16.27 7.98 -13.79
CA GLU A 25 17.55 8.64 -13.97
C GLU A 25 18.04 9.28 -12.66
N ALA A 26 17.11 9.81 -11.87
CA ALA A 26 17.42 10.41 -10.57
C ALA A 26 17.58 9.35 -9.44
N GLY A 27 17.29 8.08 -9.71
CA GLY A 27 17.34 7.02 -8.72
C GLY A 27 16.30 7.13 -7.61
N TYR A 28 15.18 7.82 -7.86
CA TYR A 28 14.10 8.00 -6.86
C TYR A 28 13.08 6.88 -6.90
N SER A 29 12.47 6.60 -5.75
CA SER A 29 11.25 5.80 -5.62
C SER A 29 10.01 6.69 -5.73
N PHE A 30 8.85 6.06 -5.94
CA PHE A 30 7.57 6.76 -6.03
C PHE A 30 6.53 6.19 -5.06
N ASP A 31 6.07 7.00 -4.14
CA ASP A 31 4.95 6.64 -3.25
C ASP A 31 3.62 6.91 -3.97
N LEU A 32 2.93 5.83 -4.33
CA LEU A 32 1.64 5.89 -5.02
C LEU A 32 0.50 5.95 -4.02
N GLN A 33 -0.39 6.92 -4.19
CA GLN A 33 -1.71 6.92 -3.57
C GLN A 33 -2.78 7.13 -4.64
N CYS A 34 -3.56 6.10 -4.89
CA CYS A 34 -4.65 6.12 -5.86
C CYS A 34 -5.81 5.22 -5.40
N ASN A 35 -6.92 5.27 -6.12
CA ASN A 35 -8.09 4.46 -5.79
C ASN A 35 -8.08 3.11 -6.54
N PRO A 36 -8.83 2.09 -6.05
CA PRO A 36 -8.89 0.76 -6.67
C PRO A 36 -9.14 0.76 -8.18
N HIS A 37 -10.02 1.61 -8.67
CA HIS A 37 -10.32 1.69 -10.11
C HIS A 37 -9.17 2.21 -10.99
N GLN A 38 -8.08 2.69 -10.38
CA GLN A 38 -6.89 3.22 -11.07
C GLN A 38 -5.73 2.22 -11.11
N TYR A 39 -5.80 1.11 -10.36
CA TYR A 39 -4.66 0.21 -10.20
C TYR A 39 -4.19 -0.45 -11.48
N LYS A 40 -5.11 -0.95 -12.33
CA LYS A 40 -4.74 -1.56 -13.61
C LYS A 40 -3.99 -0.57 -14.50
N GLN A 41 -4.49 0.66 -14.60
CA GLN A 41 -3.81 1.73 -15.33
C GLN A 41 -2.45 2.09 -14.73
N ALA A 42 -2.35 2.14 -13.41
CA ALA A 42 -1.08 2.37 -12.73
C ALA A 42 -0.08 1.24 -13.03
N ALA A 43 -0.52 -0.02 -12.97
CA ALA A 43 0.30 -1.17 -13.28
C ALA A 43 0.85 -1.12 -14.72
N GLU A 44 0.04 -0.75 -15.70
CA GLU A 44 0.48 -0.57 -17.09
C GLU A 44 1.58 0.50 -17.23
N ILE A 45 1.49 1.59 -16.47
CA ILE A 45 2.51 2.64 -16.48
C ILE A 45 3.80 2.13 -15.83
N PHE A 46 3.69 1.45 -14.69
CA PHE A 46 4.85 0.95 -13.95
C PHE A 46 5.55 -0.19 -14.70
N GLN A 47 4.82 -1.04 -15.39
CA GLN A 47 5.39 -2.08 -16.24
C GLN A 47 6.33 -1.51 -17.32
N ARG A 48 6.03 -0.32 -17.84
CA ARG A 48 6.89 0.39 -18.80
C ARG A 48 8.09 1.10 -18.16
N ASN A 49 8.13 1.15 -16.82
CA ASN A 49 9.17 1.84 -16.04
C ASN A 49 9.72 0.94 -14.92
N PRO A 50 10.28 -0.24 -15.24
CA PRO A 50 10.63 -1.26 -14.22
C PRO A 50 11.78 -0.83 -13.29
N ALA A 51 12.56 0.17 -13.68
CA ALA A 51 13.68 0.69 -12.88
C ALA A 51 13.23 1.61 -11.72
N ILE A 52 11.93 1.98 -11.66
CA ILE A 52 11.42 2.88 -10.64
C ILE A 52 10.75 2.05 -9.52
N PRO A 53 11.32 2.01 -8.29
CA PRO A 53 10.62 1.40 -7.16
C PRO A 53 9.34 2.15 -6.85
N VAL A 54 8.23 1.44 -6.71
CA VAL A 54 6.92 2.02 -6.39
C VAL A 54 6.41 1.47 -5.07
N ILE A 55 5.93 2.33 -4.20
CA ILE A 55 5.35 1.95 -2.92
C ILE A 55 3.87 2.34 -2.90
N LEU A 56 2.97 1.36 -2.92
CA LEU A 56 1.54 1.61 -2.80
C LEU A 56 1.19 1.95 -1.35
N ASN A 57 0.72 3.16 -1.11
CA ASN A 57 0.36 3.62 0.23
C ASN A 57 -0.99 3.04 0.69
N HIS A 58 -1.10 2.75 2.00
CA HIS A 58 -2.37 2.58 2.72
C HIS A 58 -3.26 1.46 2.16
N LEU A 59 -2.72 0.25 1.99
CA LEU A 59 -3.43 -0.87 1.33
C LEU A 59 -4.03 -0.49 -0.03
N GLY A 60 -3.59 0.64 -0.63
CA GLY A 60 -4.19 1.22 -1.81
C GLY A 60 -5.47 2.03 -1.54
N THR A 61 -5.77 2.37 -0.28
CA THR A 61 -6.96 3.15 0.12
C THR A 61 -8.32 2.50 -0.22
N PRO A 62 -8.54 1.20 0.07
CA PRO A 62 -9.83 0.57 -0.13
C PRO A 62 -10.87 1.10 0.86
N LYS A 63 -12.10 1.19 0.45
CA LYS A 63 -13.25 1.26 1.35
C LYS A 63 -13.62 -0.14 1.81
N ARG A 64 -14.44 -0.26 2.88
CA ARG A 64 -14.90 -1.55 3.36
C ARG A 64 -15.57 -2.40 2.26
N ASN A 65 -16.41 -1.79 1.42
CA ASN A 65 -17.07 -2.51 0.32
C ASN A 65 -16.08 -3.01 -0.75
N ASP A 66 -14.95 -2.33 -0.95
CA ASP A 66 -13.90 -2.80 -1.86
C ASP A 66 -13.24 -4.09 -1.32
N LEU A 67 -13.22 -4.29 0.00
CA LEU A 67 -12.69 -5.49 0.63
C LEU A 67 -13.66 -6.67 0.57
N LEU A 68 -14.97 -6.42 0.69
CA LEU A 68 -16.02 -7.43 0.72
C LEU A 68 -16.35 -7.95 -0.69
N GLU A 69 -16.58 -7.06 -1.64
CA GLU A 69 -17.15 -7.36 -2.95
C GLU A 69 -16.27 -6.86 -4.11
N GLY A 70 -15.09 -6.34 -3.79
CA GLY A 70 -14.29 -5.57 -4.72
C GLY A 70 -13.44 -6.39 -5.66
N GLU A 71 -14.04 -7.09 -6.63
CA GLU A 71 -13.31 -7.75 -7.72
C GLU A 71 -12.24 -6.81 -8.32
N LYS A 72 -12.61 -5.55 -8.59
CA LYS A 72 -11.68 -4.53 -9.13
C LYS A 72 -10.52 -4.19 -8.19
N TYR A 73 -10.73 -4.25 -6.88
CA TYR A 73 -9.68 -4.04 -5.90
C TYR A 73 -8.65 -5.17 -5.98
N TRP A 74 -9.11 -6.41 -5.90
CA TRP A 74 -8.24 -7.57 -5.89
C TRP A 74 -7.53 -7.81 -7.22
N GLU A 75 -8.24 -7.71 -8.34
CA GLU A 75 -7.63 -7.80 -9.67
C GLU A 75 -6.58 -6.71 -9.91
N GLY A 76 -6.88 -5.49 -9.47
CA GLY A 76 -5.93 -4.39 -9.59
C GLY A 76 -4.72 -4.54 -8.67
N LEU A 77 -4.89 -5.03 -7.43
CA LEU A 77 -3.76 -5.37 -6.55
C LEU A 77 -2.92 -6.50 -7.14
N GLN A 78 -3.54 -7.52 -7.74
CA GLN A 78 -2.83 -8.60 -8.40
C GLN A 78 -1.98 -8.09 -9.57
N ALA A 79 -2.51 -7.16 -10.36
CA ALA A 79 -1.76 -6.53 -11.44
C ALA A 79 -0.55 -5.73 -10.91
N LEU A 80 -0.70 -5.03 -9.79
CA LEU A 80 0.41 -4.31 -9.14
C LEU A 80 1.42 -5.27 -8.51
N ALA A 81 0.95 -6.31 -7.83
CA ALA A 81 1.79 -7.30 -7.15
C ALA A 81 2.63 -8.14 -8.13
N SER A 82 2.16 -8.32 -9.38
CA SER A 82 2.93 -9.02 -10.43
C SER A 82 4.19 -8.26 -10.88
N LEU A 83 4.33 -6.99 -10.48
CA LEU A 83 5.48 -6.15 -10.78
C LEU A 83 6.47 -6.18 -9.60
N GLU A 84 7.66 -6.72 -9.80
CA GLU A 84 8.66 -6.93 -8.73
C GLU A 84 9.08 -5.64 -8.02
N GLN A 85 9.11 -4.50 -8.75
CA GLN A 85 9.45 -3.19 -8.21
C GLN A 85 8.34 -2.55 -7.35
N VAL A 86 7.16 -3.19 -7.24
CA VAL A 86 6.04 -2.64 -6.46
C VAL A 86 5.99 -3.27 -5.08
N SER A 87 6.00 -2.43 -4.05
CA SER A 87 5.81 -2.76 -2.63
C SER A 87 4.52 -2.13 -2.11
N ILE A 88 4.04 -2.56 -0.95
CA ILE A 88 2.80 -2.04 -0.36
C ILE A 88 2.96 -1.70 1.12
N LYS A 89 2.35 -0.60 1.56
CA LYS A 89 2.21 -0.23 2.98
C LYS A 89 0.90 -0.76 3.56
N LEU A 90 1.03 -1.55 4.60
CA LEU A 90 -0.06 -2.02 5.45
C LEU A 90 -0.34 -0.93 6.50
N SER A 91 -1.17 0.03 6.15
CA SER A 91 -1.40 1.23 6.96
C SER A 91 -2.78 1.85 6.69
N MET A 92 -3.17 2.84 7.49
CA MET A 92 -4.46 3.55 7.41
C MET A 92 -5.66 2.58 7.51
N LEU A 93 -5.56 1.61 8.43
CA LEU A 93 -6.58 0.57 8.61
C LEU A 93 -7.90 1.12 9.19
N THR A 94 -7.86 2.30 9.81
CA THR A 94 -9.05 3.03 10.27
C THR A 94 -9.96 3.49 9.13
N TYR A 95 -9.41 3.62 7.92
CA TYR A 95 -10.18 4.09 6.77
C TYR A 95 -11.27 3.12 6.31
N PRO A 96 -11.01 1.81 6.13
CA PRO A 96 -12.05 0.83 5.87
C PRO A 96 -12.91 0.51 7.11
N ASN A 97 -12.33 0.52 8.32
CA ASN A 97 -13.05 0.30 9.56
C ASN A 97 -12.32 0.94 10.76
N LYS A 98 -12.98 1.81 11.51
CA LYS A 98 -12.39 2.44 12.70
C LYS A 98 -12.00 1.43 13.78
N GLN A 99 -12.72 0.31 13.87
CA GLN A 99 -12.46 -0.81 14.79
C GLN A 99 -11.70 -1.96 14.10
N TRP A 100 -10.74 -1.60 13.25
CA TRP A 100 -9.98 -2.53 12.40
C TRP A 100 -9.27 -3.64 13.18
N HIS A 101 -8.87 -3.39 14.42
CA HIS A 101 -8.15 -4.33 15.29
C HIS A 101 -9.00 -5.52 15.77
N GLU A 102 -10.32 -5.39 15.73
CA GLU A 102 -11.30 -6.45 16.07
C GLU A 102 -11.99 -7.03 14.82
N ASP A 103 -11.64 -6.56 13.64
CA ASP A 103 -12.31 -6.91 12.39
C ASP A 103 -11.59 -8.07 11.67
N SER A 104 -12.20 -9.25 11.64
CA SER A 104 -11.66 -10.42 10.94
C SER A 104 -11.42 -10.16 9.46
N LEU A 105 -12.27 -9.35 8.80
CA LEU A 105 -12.09 -8.97 7.39
C LEU A 105 -10.78 -8.22 7.19
N ILE A 106 -10.40 -7.34 8.11
CA ILE A 106 -9.12 -6.62 8.03
C ILE A 106 -7.96 -7.59 8.22
N LYS A 107 -8.03 -8.50 9.21
CA LYS A 107 -6.99 -9.53 9.43
C LYS A 107 -6.83 -10.40 8.17
N GLU A 108 -7.92 -10.90 7.62
CA GLU A 108 -7.92 -11.69 6.37
C GLU A 108 -7.35 -10.90 5.18
N THR A 109 -7.72 -9.62 5.07
CA THR A 109 -7.20 -8.73 4.01
C THR A 109 -5.69 -8.56 4.13
N ILE A 110 -5.17 -8.29 5.32
CA ILE A 110 -3.72 -8.13 5.57
C ILE A 110 -2.98 -9.41 5.15
N ASN A 111 -3.44 -10.57 5.60
CA ASN A 111 -2.82 -11.84 5.26
C ASN A 111 -2.85 -12.10 3.74
N LYS A 112 -4.00 -11.90 3.11
CA LYS A 112 -4.12 -12.05 1.65
C LYS A 112 -3.22 -11.10 0.86
N VAL A 113 -3.02 -9.87 1.37
CA VAL A 113 -2.10 -8.91 0.75
C VAL A 113 -0.64 -9.35 0.93
N ILE A 114 -0.28 -9.87 2.11
CA ILE A 114 1.05 -10.43 2.36
C ILE A 114 1.31 -11.63 1.45
N ASP A 115 0.34 -12.54 1.28
CA ASP A 115 0.45 -13.68 0.36
C ASP A 115 0.63 -13.22 -1.09
N LEU A 116 -0.09 -12.17 -1.49
CA LEU A 116 -0.10 -11.66 -2.86
C LEU A 116 1.22 -10.96 -3.24
N PHE A 117 1.77 -10.12 -2.37
CA PHE A 117 3.01 -9.37 -2.62
C PHE A 117 4.26 -10.13 -2.17
N GLY A 118 4.10 -11.11 -1.27
CA GLY A 118 5.19 -11.67 -0.49
C GLY A 118 5.61 -10.76 0.66
N PHE A 119 5.96 -11.34 1.82
CA PHE A 119 6.31 -10.56 3.02
C PHE A 119 7.44 -9.56 2.78
N ASN A 120 8.40 -9.86 1.87
CA ASN A 120 9.53 -8.97 1.55
C ASN A 120 9.13 -7.65 0.86
N ARG A 121 7.90 -7.53 0.35
CA ARG A 121 7.42 -6.31 -0.31
C ARG A 121 6.28 -5.63 0.45
N CYS A 122 6.03 -6.04 1.69
CA CYS A 122 5.03 -5.45 2.56
C CYS A 122 5.70 -4.70 3.71
N ILE A 123 5.13 -3.56 4.12
CA ILE A 123 5.65 -2.71 5.20
C ILE A 123 4.50 -2.25 6.08
N PHE A 124 4.56 -2.51 7.39
CA PHE A 124 3.67 -1.81 8.30
C PHE A 124 4.10 -0.35 8.45
N ALA A 125 3.12 0.56 8.38
CA ALA A 125 3.35 1.98 8.54
C ALA A 125 2.21 2.64 9.33
N SER A 126 2.55 3.61 10.16
CA SER A 126 1.61 4.17 11.12
C SER A 126 0.58 5.13 10.52
N ASN A 127 0.86 5.75 9.37
CA ASN A 127 0.09 6.91 8.89
C ASN A 127 0.00 8.05 9.95
N TYR A 128 0.94 8.08 10.88
CA TYR A 128 0.97 9.06 11.95
C TYR A 128 1.43 10.44 11.41
N PRO A 129 0.85 11.58 11.84
CA PRO A 129 -0.08 11.74 12.96
C PRO A 129 -1.58 11.62 12.62
N VAL A 130 -1.95 11.23 11.41
CA VAL A 130 -3.35 11.18 10.96
C VAL A 130 -4.18 10.23 11.84
N GLU A 131 -3.65 9.04 12.15
CA GLU A 131 -4.34 8.04 12.98
C GLU A 131 -4.59 8.51 14.43
N LYS A 132 -3.83 9.51 14.91
CA LYS A 132 -4.09 10.15 16.21
C LYS A 132 -5.45 10.83 16.25
N LEU A 133 -5.94 11.35 15.12
CA LEU A 133 -7.27 11.97 15.03
C LEU A 133 -8.40 10.94 15.17
N GLU A 134 -8.10 9.67 14.92
CA GLU A 134 -9.01 8.53 15.09
C GLU A 134 -8.84 7.85 16.47
N GLY A 135 -8.06 8.46 17.37
CA GLY A 135 -7.89 8.00 18.76
C GLY A 135 -6.72 7.04 19.01
N TRP A 136 -5.89 6.77 18.00
CA TRP A 136 -4.75 5.86 18.13
C TRP A 136 -3.48 6.58 18.60
N ASP A 137 -2.80 6.04 19.60
CA ASP A 137 -1.39 6.31 19.82
C ASP A 137 -0.52 5.29 19.04
N ALA A 138 0.72 5.68 18.75
CA ALA A 138 1.59 4.87 17.92
C ALA A 138 1.91 3.50 18.56
N GLN A 139 2.12 3.45 19.88
CA GLN A 139 2.48 2.21 20.58
C GLN A 139 1.32 1.20 20.55
N SER A 140 0.11 1.63 20.85
CA SER A 140 -1.08 0.78 20.81
C SER A 140 -1.34 0.26 19.41
N MET A 141 -1.20 1.13 18.41
CA MET A 141 -1.39 0.75 17.02
C MET A 141 -0.39 -0.33 16.55
N TYR A 142 0.90 -0.16 16.85
CA TYR A 142 1.90 -1.17 16.47
C TYR A 142 1.72 -2.49 17.23
N ARG A 143 1.24 -2.46 18.46
CA ARG A 143 0.85 -3.66 19.21
C ARG A 143 -0.28 -4.43 18.52
N GLU A 144 -1.28 -3.71 18.01
CA GLU A 144 -2.37 -4.36 17.26
C GLU A 144 -1.88 -4.86 15.88
N PHE A 145 -0.99 -4.15 15.19
CA PHE A 145 -0.36 -4.68 13.98
C PHE A 145 0.37 -6.00 14.23
N GLN A 146 1.11 -6.12 15.35
CA GLN A 146 1.75 -7.38 15.72
C GLN A 146 0.74 -8.52 15.89
N ARG A 147 -0.43 -8.25 16.49
CA ARG A 147 -1.50 -9.25 16.65
C ARG A 147 -2.11 -9.72 15.31
N LEU A 148 -2.11 -8.88 14.29
CA LEU A 148 -2.59 -9.28 12.96
C LEU A 148 -1.72 -10.36 12.32
N VAL A 149 -0.43 -10.39 12.66
CA VAL A 149 0.60 -11.24 12.05
C VAL A 149 1.33 -12.11 13.06
N ASP A 150 0.75 -12.38 14.23
CA ASP A 150 1.32 -13.16 15.32
C ASP A 150 1.61 -14.64 14.96
N HIS A 151 0.98 -15.12 13.89
CA HIS A 151 1.17 -16.46 13.33
C HIS A 151 2.39 -16.57 12.39
N LEU A 152 2.97 -15.45 11.96
CA LEU A 152 4.17 -15.43 11.12
C LEU A 152 5.43 -15.65 11.94
N SER A 153 6.49 -16.14 11.31
CA SER A 153 7.80 -16.29 11.94
C SER A 153 8.38 -14.92 12.38
N LEU A 154 9.32 -14.95 13.33
CA LEU A 154 10.00 -13.74 13.79
C LEU A 154 10.73 -13.01 12.66
N GLU A 155 11.33 -13.75 11.73
CA GLU A 155 12.00 -13.20 10.55
C GLU A 155 11.03 -12.45 9.65
N GLU A 156 9.86 -13.02 9.36
CA GLU A 156 8.81 -12.36 8.56
C GLU A 156 8.27 -11.12 9.26
N GLN A 157 8.03 -11.18 10.57
CA GLN A 157 7.59 -10.03 11.34
C GLN A 157 8.64 -8.92 11.33
N GLU A 158 9.93 -9.23 11.55
CA GLU A 158 11.01 -8.25 11.51
C GLU A 158 11.12 -7.59 10.12
N ALA A 159 10.95 -8.37 9.06
CA ALA A 159 10.91 -7.85 7.70
C ALA A 159 9.76 -6.85 7.51
N LEU A 160 8.54 -7.21 7.93
CA LEU A 160 7.34 -6.36 7.81
C LEU A 160 7.43 -5.06 8.61
N PHE A 161 8.05 -5.08 9.80
CA PHE A 161 8.09 -3.94 10.71
C PHE A 161 9.32 -3.04 10.55
N ALA A 162 10.42 -3.54 10.00
CA ALA A 162 11.67 -2.79 9.92
C ALA A 162 12.46 -3.01 8.64
N LEU A 163 12.93 -4.24 8.36
CA LEU A 163 13.95 -4.49 7.34
C LEU A 163 13.51 -4.10 5.93
N ASN A 164 12.26 -4.35 5.58
CA ASN A 164 11.73 -3.96 4.28
C ASN A 164 11.72 -2.43 4.09
N ALA A 165 11.33 -1.68 5.13
CA ALA A 165 11.35 -0.22 5.07
C ALA A 165 12.78 0.29 4.88
N MET A 166 13.75 -0.23 5.66
CA MET A 166 15.16 0.13 5.52
C MET A 166 15.67 -0.14 4.10
N ARG A 167 15.39 -1.30 3.54
CA ARG A 167 15.81 -1.68 2.18
C ARG A 167 15.12 -0.82 1.11
N ILE A 168 13.82 -0.62 1.19
CA ILE A 168 13.01 0.05 0.17
C ILE A 168 13.29 1.56 0.16
N TYR A 169 13.45 2.17 1.33
CA TYR A 169 13.73 3.60 1.47
C TYR A 169 15.23 3.92 1.60
N ARG A 170 16.09 2.89 1.61
CA ARG A 170 17.56 3.05 1.70
C ARG A 170 17.98 3.83 2.96
N ALA A 171 17.30 3.57 4.09
CA ALA A 171 17.51 4.22 5.37
C ALA A 171 18.54 3.45 6.23
#